data_91ac19cb80531209d7b16e77f740647c
#
_entry.id   91ac19cb80531209d7b16e77f740647c
#
_cell.length_a   1.000
_cell.length_b   1.000
_cell.length_c   1.000
_cell.angle_alpha   90.00
_cell.angle_beta   90.00
_cell.angle_gamma   90.00
#
_symmetry.space_group_name_H-M   'P 1'
#
loop_
_entity.id
_entity.type
_entity.pdbx_description
1 polymer ?
#
loop_
_entity_poly.entity_id
_entity_poly.type
_entity_poly.pdbx_seq_one_letter_code
_entity_poly.pdbx_strand_id
1 'polypeptide(L)'
;MMNNQNQVGEFPVQVLPELLRRLIQHIYDDTQAPIGVIVSAVLAVMSLACQDSFDVQPKENLRFAASLYLIVLAESGERKSAVVQLVMKAIYKLQNELDLEFIKSQEVYLRELALWQIKEKALGKAISKDAEKGLGTKELEEAWCSGQLNPDT
;
A
#
# COMPACT_ATOMS: atom_id res chain seq x y z
N MET A 1 34.12 29.98 25.22
CA MET A 1 33.55 30.15 23.87
C MET A 1 33.66 28.79 23.17
N MET A 2 32.64 27.99 23.25
CA MET A 2 32.59 26.69 22.55
C MET A 2 32.00 26.95 21.17
N ASN A 3 32.84 26.96 20.15
CA ASN A 3 32.44 27.02 18.75
C ASN A 3 32.16 25.57 18.30
N ASN A 4 30.99 25.05 18.62
CA ASN A 4 30.56 23.75 18.16
C ASN A 4 29.78 23.96 16.85
N GLN A 5 30.49 24.29 15.79
CA GLN A 5 29.96 24.11 14.44
C GLN A 5 29.90 22.60 14.24
N ASN A 6 28.73 22.01 14.52
CA ASN A 6 28.36 20.71 13.97
C ASN A 6 28.40 20.88 12.44
N GLN A 7 29.53 20.57 11.85
CA GLN A 7 29.59 20.25 10.43
C GLN A 7 28.70 19.04 10.25
N VAL A 8 27.46 19.27 9.89
CA VAL A 8 26.58 18.24 9.35
C VAL A 8 27.33 17.76 8.10
N GLY A 9 28.01 16.60 8.21
CA GLY A 9 28.79 16.05 7.11
C GLY A 9 27.88 15.89 5.89
N GLU A 10 28.34 16.31 4.74
CA GLU A 10 27.63 16.06 3.48
C GLU A 10 27.37 14.56 3.34
N PHE A 11 26.16 14.20 2.96
CA PHE A 11 25.83 12.80 2.75
C PHE A 11 26.76 12.21 1.67
N PRO A 12 27.42 11.06 1.92
CA PRO A 12 28.40 10.49 1.00
C PRO A 12 27.69 9.80 -0.19
N VAL A 13 27.21 10.60 -1.14
CA VAL A 13 26.47 10.12 -2.33
C VAL A 13 27.30 9.09 -3.12
N GLN A 14 28.61 9.16 -3.05
CA GLN A 14 29.55 8.30 -3.78
C GLN A 14 29.44 6.81 -3.39
N VAL A 15 28.97 6.50 -2.18
CA VAL A 15 28.77 5.10 -1.73
C VAL A 15 27.52 4.45 -2.31
N LEU A 16 26.62 5.25 -2.89
CA LEU A 16 25.40 4.75 -3.50
C LEU A 16 25.65 4.12 -4.87
N PRO A 17 24.84 3.15 -5.29
CA PRO A 17 24.86 2.62 -6.65
C PRO A 17 24.72 3.72 -7.71
N GLU A 18 25.33 3.52 -8.88
CA GLU A 18 25.39 4.54 -9.93
C GLU A 18 24.02 5.05 -10.35
N LEU A 19 23.02 4.17 -10.45
CA LEU A 19 21.65 4.55 -10.79
C LEU A 19 21.09 5.58 -9.82
N LEU A 20 21.29 5.36 -8.53
CA LEU A 20 20.82 6.28 -7.49
C LEU A 20 21.59 7.60 -7.50
N ARG A 21 22.89 7.56 -7.75
CA ARG A 21 23.70 8.78 -7.88
C ARG A 21 23.20 9.65 -9.03
N ARG A 22 22.91 9.05 -10.18
CA ARG A 22 22.35 9.77 -11.36
C ARG A 22 20.97 10.34 -11.04
N LEU A 23 20.10 9.56 -10.37
CA LEU A 23 18.78 10.05 -9.96
C LEU A 23 18.88 11.24 -9.01
N ILE A 24 19.72 11.14 -7.99
CA ILE A 24 19.93 12.22 -7.01
C ILE A 24 20.47 13.46 -7.71
N GLN A 25 21.44 13.30 -8.63
CA GLN A 25 21.99 14.42 -9.39
C GLN A 25 20.92 15.10 -10.26
N HIS A 26 20.10 14.32 -10.95
CA HIS A 26 19.00 14.83 -11.78
C HIS A 26 17.98 15.63 -10.94
N ILE A 27 17.59 15.10 -9.78
CA ILE A 27 16.68 15.81 -8.86
C ILE A 27 17.34 17.07 -8.31
N TYR A 28 18.65 17.03 -8.04
CA TYR A 28 19.40 18.21 -7.60
C TYR A 28 19.41 19.29 -8.68
N ASP A 29 19.69 18.93 -9.92
CA ASP A 29 19.71 19.86 -11.05
C ASP A 29 18.36 20.55 -11.25
N ASP A 30 17.26 19.81 -11.07
CA ASP A 30 15.90 20.34 -11.21
C ASP A 30 15.45 21.18 -10.01
N THR A 31 15.85 20.80 -8.79
CA THR A 31 15.28 21.40 -7.57
C THR A 31 16.24 22.32 -6.83
N GLN A 32 17.55 22.13 -6.96
CA GLN A 32 18.58 22.79 -6.16
C GLN A 32 18.33 22.64 -4.64
N ALA A 33 17.68 21.55 -4.22
CA ALA A 33 17.42 21.27 -2.82
C ALA A 33 18.66 20.66 -2.15
N PRO A 34 18.81 20.75 -0.81
CA PRO A 34 19.91 20.11 -0.11
C PRO A 34 19.99 18.62 -0.38
N ILE A 35 21.18 18.10 -0.63
CA ILE A 35 21.41 16.67 -0.96
C ILE A 35 20.80 15.74 0.07
N GLY A 36 20.89 16.05 1.36
CA GLY A 36 20.29 15.24 2.44
C GLY A 36 18.78 15.09 2.32
N VAL A 37 18.08 16.15 1.86
CA VAL A 37 16.62 16.12 1.61
C VAL A 37 16.29 15.19 0.44
N ILE A 38 17.07 15.31 -0.65
CA ILE A 38 16.88 14.50 -1.86
C ILE A 38 17.12 13.01 -1.56
N VAL A 39 18.26 12.69 -0.93
CA VAL A 39 18.62 11.31 -0.58
C VAL A 39 17.58 10.68 0.32
N SER A 40 17.14 11.41 1.36
CA SER A 40 16.13 10.91 2.29
C SER A 40 14.80 10.61 1.59
N ALA A 41 14.36 11.48 0.68
CA ALA A 41 13.14 11.27 -0.10
C ALA A 41 13.26 10.05 -1.04
N VAL A 42 14.39 9.91 -1.74
CA VAL A 42 14.65 8.76 -2.62
C VAL A 42 14.66 7.46 -1.83
N LEU A 43 15.37 7.40 -0.70
CA LEU A 43 15.42 6.21 0.15
C LEU A 43 14.04 5.85 0.73
N ALA A 44 13.23 6.85 1.14
CA ALA A 44 11.89 6.63 1.63
C ALA A 44 10.98 5.98 0.56
N VAL A 45 11.02 6.49 -0.67
CA VAL A 45 10.24 5.93 -1.79
C VAL A 45 10.72 4.54 -2.19
N MET A 46 12.04 4.30 -2.18
CA MET A 46 12.56 2.95 -2.42
C MET A 46 12.12 1.97 -1.34
N SER A 47 12.18 2.37 -0.07
CA SER A 47 11.69 1.55 1.03
C SER A 47 10.21 1.22 0.87
N LEU A 48 9.38 2.21 0.52
CA LEU A 48 7.95 2.01 0.23
C LEU A 48 7.73 1.01 -0.91
N ALA A 49 8.48 1.11 -2.00
CA ALA A 49 8.36 0.23 -3.15
C ALA A 49 8.81 -1.22 -2.86
N CYS A 50 9.73 -1.41 -1.91
CA CYS A 50 10.32 -2.71 -1.60
C CYS A 50 9.63 -3.44 -0.44
N GLN A 51 8.89 -2.74 0.42
CA GLN A 51 8.39 -3.29 1.69
C GLN A 51 7.43 -4.48 1.53
N ASP A 52 6.73 -4.58 0.41
CA ASP A 52 5.83 -5.70 0.10
C ASP A 52 6.55 -6.89 -0.56
N SER A 53 7.72 -6.64 -1.14
CA SER A 53 8.45 -7.64 -1.92
C SER A 53 9.60 -8.29 -1.13
N PHE A 54 10.09 -7.64 -0.09
CA PHE A 54 11.29 -8.07 0.64
C PHE A 54 11.14 -7.94 2.15
N ASP A 55 11.50 -9.02 2.85
CA ASP A 55 11.66 -9.02 4.30
C ASP A 55 13.15 -8.95 4.67
N VAL A 56 13.44 -8.25 5.76
CA VAL A 56 14.76 -8.25 6.38
C VAL A 56 14.80 -9.30 7.48
N GLN A 57 15.68 -10.28 7.33
CA GLN A 57 15.84 -11.36 8.31
C GLN A 57 17.25 -11.31 8.95
N PRO A 58 17.45 -10.56 10.05
CA PRO A 58 18.73 -10.49 10.73
C PRO A 58 19.09 -11.76 11.49
N LYS A 59 18.09 -12.59 11.85
CA LYS A 59 18.24 -13.91 12.51
C LYS A 59 17.17 -14.86 12.04
N GLU A 60 17.39 -16.19 12.18
CA GLU A 60 16.50 -17.25 11.67
C GLU A 60 15.00 -17.07 12.04
N ASN A 61 14.69 -16.53 13.22
CA ASN A 61 13.31 -16.39 13.72
C ASN A 61 12.84 -14.93 13.77
N LEU A 62 13.52 -14.00 13.12
CA LEU A 62 13.23 -12.58 13.22
C LEU A 62 13.08 -11.99 11.81
N ARG A 63 11.83 -11.70 11.42
CA ARG A 63 11.51 -11.08 10.13
C ARG A 63 10.87 -9.74 10.33
N PHE A 64 11.28 -8.77 9.54
CA PHE A 64 10.74 -7.41 9.51
C PHE A 64 10.51 -6.98 8.08
N ALA A 65 9.49 -6.17 7.85
CA ALA A 65 9.32 -5.50 6.57
C ALA A 65 10.51 -4.55 6.29
N ALA A 66 10.89 -4.44 5.03
CA ALA A 66 11.95 -3.52 4.58
C ALA A 66 11.46 -2.07 4.61
N SER A 67 11.11 -1.54 5.80
CA SER A 67 10.61 -0.20 5.97
C SER A 67 11.61 0.72 6.68
N LEU A 68 11.76 1.94 6.17
CA LEU A 68 12.60 2.98 6.75
C LEU A 68 11.73 4.10 7.33
N TYR A 69 12.03 4.50 8.56
CA TYR A 69 11.46 5.67 9.19
C TYR A 69 12.49 6.79 9.14
N LEU A 70 12.21 7.84 8.35
CA LEU A 70 13.12 8.95 8.14
C LEU A 70 12.48 10.24 8.62
N ILE A 71 13.24 11.02 9.40
CA ILE A 71 12.87 12.37 9.82
C ILE A 71 13.85 13.33 9.16
N VAL A 72 13.33 14.25 8.36
CA VAL A 72 14.12 15.25 7.64
C VAL A 72 13.83 16.62 8.21
N LEU A 73 14.85 17.24 8.80
CA LEU A 73 14.82 18.61 9.26
C LEU A 73 15.42 19.50 8.17
N ALA A 74 14.66 20.46 7.74
CA ALA A 74 15.11 21.43 6.73
C ALA A 74 14.39 22.77 6.94
N GLU A 75 15.05 23.87 6.61
CA GLU A 75 14.50 25.20 6.79
C GLU A 75 13.35 25.51 5.81
N SER A 76 12.62 26.59 6.10
CA SER A 76 11.59 27.07 5.18
C SER A 76 12.24 27.56 3.89
N GLY A 77 11.73 27.13 2.74
CA GLY A 77 12.30 27.50 1.44
C GLY A 77 13.28 26.49 0.84
N GLU A 78 13.73 25.46 1.56
CA GLU A 78 14.64 24.39 1.06
C GLU A 78 13.98 23.39 0.09
N ARG A 79 12.86 23.76 -0.50
CA ARG A 79 12.20 23.01 -1.60
C ARG A 79 11.85 21.56 -1.28
N LYS A 80 11.66 21.18 0.01
CA LYS A 80 11.26 19.84 0.45
C LYS A 80 10.05 19.30 -0.32
N SER A 81 9.00 20.14 -0.44
CA SER A 81 7.78 19.74 -1.13
C SER A 81 8.00 19.45 -2.61
N ALA A 82 8.85 20.21 -3.28
CA ALA A 82 9.18 19.98 -4.69
C ALA A 82 9.90 18.64 -4.88
N VAL A 83 10.87 18.32 -4.02
CA VAL A 83 11.57 17.02 -4.03
C VAL A 83 10.60 15.89 -3.80
N VAL A 84 9.75 15.96 -2.75
CA VAL A 84 8.77 14.91 -2.43
C VAL A 84 7.80 14.71 -3.59
N GLN A 85 7.25 15.76 -4.18
CA GLN A 85 6.34 15.68 -5.33
C GLN A 85 7.01 14.99 -6.53
N LEU A 86 8.27 15.32 -6.80
CA LEU A 86 9.00 14.76 -7.93
C LEU A 86 9.25 13.26 -7.73
N VAL A 87 9.71 12.85 -6.55
CA VAL A 87 10.04 11.45 -6.24
C VAL A 87 8.77 10.59 -6.13
N MET A 88 7.69 11.13 -5.54
CA MET A 88 6.42 10.42 -5.37
C MET A 88 5.61 10.29 -6.67
N LYS A 89 5.95 11.01 -7.72
CA LYS A 89 5.20 11.00 -8.99
C LYS A 89 5.00 9.59 -9.56
N ALA A 90 6.02 8.74 -9.50
CA ALA A 90 5.92 7.36 -9.96
C ALA A 90 4.98 6.52 -9.08
N ILE A 91 5.03 6.71 -7.76
CA ILE A 91 4.16 6.02 -6.80
C ILE A 91 2.70 6.43 -7.00
N TYR A 92 2.43 7.71 -7.15
CA TYR A 92 1.06 8.19 -7.42
C TYR A 92 0.49 7.66 -8.73
N LYS A 93 1.33 7.51 -9.77
CA LYS A 93 0.89 6.89 -11.01
C LYS A 93 0.47 5.43 -10.79
N LEU A 94 1.31 4.65 -10.11
CA LEU A 94 1.01 3.25 -9.77
C LEU A 94 -0.24 3.15 -8.90
N GLN A 95 -0.37 4.00 -7.89
CA GLN A 95 -1.55 4.04 -7.03
C GLN A 95 -2.83 4.30 -7.82
N ASN A 96 -2.83 5.27 -8.72
CA ASN A 96 -3.99 5.56 -9.58
C ASN A 96 -4.37 4.35 -10.47
N GLU A 97 -3.39 3.61 -10.98
CA GLU A 97 -3.65 2.40 -11.77
C GLU A 97 -4.31 1.32 -10.89
N LEU A 98 -3.79 1.08 -9.68
CA LEU A 98 -4.36 0.13 -8.72
C LEU A 98 -5.76 0.55 -8.23
N ASP A 99 -5.98 1.84 -7.98
CA ASP A 99 -7.28 2.38 -7.57
C ASP A 99 -8.34 2.15 -8.66
N LEU A 100 -7.98 2.29 -9.93
CA LEU A 100 -8.89 2.00 -11.05
C LEU A 100 -9.23 0.51 -11.15
N GLU A 101 -8.29 -0.38 -10.90
CA GLU A 101 -8.53 -1.83 -10.85
C GLU A 101 -9.41 -2.19 -9.65
N PHE A 102 -9.13 -1.61 -8.50
CA PHE A 102 -9.91 -1.80 -7.28
C PHE A 102 -11.36 -1.37 -7.47
N ILE A 103 -11.63 -0.19 -8.05
CA ILE A 103 -12.98 0.28 -8.32
C ILE A 103 -13.75 -0.71 -9.21
N LYS A 104 -13.11 -1.24 -10.26
CA LYS A 104 -13.73 -2.23 -11.15
C LYS A 104 -14.06 -3.53 -10.40
N SER A 105 -13.13 -4.04 -9.61
CA SER A 105 -13.36 -5.24 -8.81
C SER A 105 -14.45 -5.05 -7.77
N GLN A 106 -14.49 -3.88 -7.14
CA GLN A 106 -15.52 -3.51 -6.17
C GLN A 106 -16.92 -3.45 -6.80
N GLU A 107 -17.06 -2.94 -8.03
CA GLU A 107 -18.33 -2.96 -8.74
C GLU A 107 -18.85 -4.38 -9.01
N VAL A 108 -17.93 -5.29 -9.39
CA VAL A 108 -18.29 -6.71 -9.60
C VAL A 108 -18.72 -7.32 -8.27
N TYR A 109 -17.94 -7.14 -7.21
CA TYR A 109 -18.26 -7.65 -5.88
C TYR A 109 -19.63 -7.15 -5.38
N LEU A 110 -19.91 -5.86 -5.52
CA LEU A 110 -21.21 -5.30 -5.10
C LEU A 110 -22.40 -5.90 -5.87
N ARG A 111 -22.22 -6.19 -7.16
CA ARG A 111 -23.25 -6.89 -7.96
C ARG A 111 -23.47 -8.32 -7.48
N GLU A 112 -22.39 -9.05 -7.23
CA GLU A 112 -22.44 -10.42 -6.72
C GLU A 112 -23.07 -10.46 -5.33
N LEU A 113 -22.70 -9.54 -4.45
CA LEU A 113 -23.26 -9.40 -3.12
C LEU A 113 -24.77 -9.12 -3.18
N ALA A 114 -25.22 -8.25 -4.07
CA ALA A 114 -26.64 -7.97 -4.25
C ALA A 114 -27.42 -9.20 -4.75
N LEU A 115 -26.85 -9.95 -5.68
CA LEU A 115 -27.45 -11.20 -6.16
C LEU A 115 -27.50 -12.26 -5.06
N TRP A 116 -26.44 -12.37 -4.26
CA TRP A 116 -26.38 -13.28 -3.12
C TRP A 116 -27.46 -12.93 -2.09
N GLN A 117 -27.62 -11.66 -1.72
CA GLN A 117 -28.66 -11.22 -0.79
C GLN A 117 -30.08 -11.52 -1.28
N ILE A 118 -30.33 -11.44 -2.59
CA ILE A 118 -31.62 -11.79 -3.19
C ILE A 118 -31.86 -13.31 -3.07
N LYS A 119 -30.84 -14.11 -3.39
CA LYS A 119 -30.91 -15.59 -3.27
C LYS A 119 -31.10 -16.01 -1.82
N GLU A 120 -30.37 -15.42 -0.90
CA GLU A 120 -30.49 -15.66 0.54
C GLU A 120 -31.91 -15.40 1.05
N LYS A 121 -32.48 -14.25 0.72
CA LYS A 121 -33.85 -13.90 1.09
C LYS A 121 -34.89 -14.83 0.46
N ALA A 122 -34.69 -15.24 -0.78
CA ALA A 122 -35.58 -16.18 -1.47
C ALA A 122 -35.53 -17.57 -0.83
N LEU A 123 -34.34 -18.05 -0.49
CA LEU A 123 -34.12 -19.34 0.16
C LEU A 123 -34.71 -19.33 1.58
N GLY A 124 -34.47 -18.28 2.36
CA GLY A 124 -35.08 -18.12 3.70
C GLY A 124 -36.60 -18.16 3.67
N LYS A 125 -37.23 -17.51 2.66
CA LYS A 125 -38.69 -17.60 2.46
C LYS A 125 -39.16 -18.99 2.07
N ALA A 126 -38.40 -19.72 1.24
CA ALA A 126 -38.72 -21.07 0.84
C ALA A 126 -38.64 -22.03 2.04
N ILE A 127 -37.57 -21.97 2.83
CA ILE A 127 -37.40 -22.75 4.06
C ILE A 127 -38.55 -22.50 5.04
N SER A 128 -38.90 -21.23 5.30
CA SER A 128 -40.00 -20.89 6.20
C SER A 128 -41.34 -21.47 5.72
N LYS A 129 -41.60 -21.37 4.41
CA LYS A 129 -42.85 -21.88 3.79
C LYS A 129 -42.94 -23.42 3.83
N ASP A 130 -41.82 -24.13 3.67
CA ASP A 130 -41.78 -25.58 3.72
C ASP A 130 -41.81 -26.09 5.15
N ALA A 131 -41.22 -25.38 6.11
CA ALA A 131 -41.37 -25.64 7.53
C ALA A 131 -42.83 -25.51 8.00
N GLU A 132 -43.56 -24.49 7.53
CA GLU A 132 -45.01 -24.34 7.80
C GLU A 132 -45.86 -25.50 7.25
N LYS A 133 -45.42 -26.13 6.15
CA LYS A 133 -46.10 -27.29 5.53
C LYS A 133 -45.71 -28.65 6.13
N GLY A 134 -44.76 -28.66 7.10
CA GLY A 134 -44.23 -29.89 7.71
C GLY A 134 -43.41 -30.77 6.76
N LEU A 135 -42.91 -30.20 5.66
CA LEU A 135 -42.00 -30.87 4.72
C LEU A 135 -40.55 -30.77 5.24
N GLY A 136 -39.77 -31.85 5.05
CA GLY A 136 -38.37 -31.87 5.49
C GLY A 136 -37.53 -30.85 4.74
N THR A 137 -36.95 -29.90 5.50
CA THR A 137 -36.16 -28.77 4.97
C THR A 137 -34.67 -29.07 4.87
N LYS A 138 -34.25 -30.33 5.16
CA LYS A 138 -32.84 -30.70 5.29
C LYS A 138 -31.95 -30.33 4.10
N GLU A 139 -32.40 -30.59 2.88
CA GLU A 139 -31.63 -30.28 1.67
C GLU A 139 -31.38 -28.77 1.49
N LEU A 140 -32.38 -27.94 1.85
CA LEU A 140 -32.30 -26.49 1.79
C LEU A 140 -31.43 -25.90 2.92
N GLU A 141 -31.49 -26.51 4.11
CA GLU A 141 -30.65 -26.16 5.26
C GLU A 141 -29.19 -26.55 5.01
N GLU A 142 -28.94 -27.71 4.39
CA GLU A 142 -27.58 -28.13 3.99
C GLU A 142 -26.99 -27.18 2.92
N ALA A 143 -27.79 -26.74 1.96
CA ALA A 143 -27.37 -25.73 0.97
C ALA A 143 -27.07 -24.37 1.62
N TRP A 144 -27.82 -23.98 2.65
CA TRP A 144 -27.57 -22.77 3.43
C TRP A 144 -26.27 -22.88 4.24
N CYS A 145 -26.05 -24.01 4.94
CA CYS A 145 -24.90 -24.24 5.80
C CYS A 145 -23.61 -24.53 5.02
N SER A 146 -23.69 -25.05 3.78
CA SER A 146 -22.52 -25.42 2.98
C SER A 146 -21.76 -24.22 2.38
N GLY A 147 -22.24 -23.00 2.60
CA GLY A 147 -21.56 -21.79 2.10
C GLY A 147 -21.55 -21.62 0.58
N GLN A 148 -22.20 -22.52 -0.19
CA GLN A 148 -22.28 -22.41 -1.65
C GLN A 148 -22.97 -21.12 -2.14
N LEU A 149 -23.48 -20.34 -1.20
CA LEU A 149 -24.13 -19.05 -1.44
C LEU A 149 -23.32 -17.86 -0.93
N ASN A 150 -22.14 -18.09 -0.32
CA ASN A 150 -21.35 -17.00 0.24
C ASN A 150 -20.36 -16.47 -0.80
N PRO A 151 -20.41 -15.17 -1.16
CA PRO A 151 -19.47 -14.57 -2.11
C PRO A 151 -18.04 -14.42 -1.58
N ASP A 152 -17.79 -14.69 -0.27
CA ASP A 152 -16.47 -14.55 0.37
C ASP A 152 -15.67 -15.85 0.42
N THR A 153 -16.13 -16.94 -0.21
CA THR A 153 -15.39 -18.20 -0.41
C THR A 153 -15.05 -18.38 -1.88
#